data_62baf7802a6d7ae2c441bf5b7620d16f
#
_entry.id   62baf7802a6d7ae2c441bf5b7620d16f
#
_cell.length_a   1.000
_cell.length_b   1.000
_cell.length_c   1.000
_cell.angle_alpha   90.00
_cell.angle_beta   90.00
_cell.angle_gamma   90.00
#
_symmetry.space_group_name_H-M   'P 1'
#
loop_
_entity.id
_entity.type
_entity.pdbx_description
1 polymer ?
#
loop_
_entity_poly.entity_id
_entity_poly.type
_entity_poly.pdbx_seq_one_letter_code
_entity_poly.pdbx_strand_id
1 'polypeptide(L)'
;KKKYSREQLASLIYIVLSKNVLSLENIDTLFQMQRAHCTAAEAYDYFCDEVENCLPYIFGASRTICGLDPDAADEKRLLRGTIVAAVNKMYLDCCFVAMRQEEALWPGILGDLE
;
A
#
# COMPACT_ATOMS: atom_id res chain seq x y z
N LYS A 1 -19.09 -19.67 12.91
CA LYS A 1 -18.11 -18.90 12.17
C LYS A 1 -18.36 -17.41 12.27
N LYS A 2 -17.34 -16.67 12.62
CA LYS A 2 -17.43 -15.21 12.60
C LYS A 2 -17.46 -14.72 11.16
N LYS A 3 -18.44 -13.90 10.85
CA LYS A 3 -18.48 -13.16 9.59
C LYS A 3 -18.08 -11.73 9.86
N TYR A 4 -17.18 -11.20 9.06
CA TYR A 4 -16.78 -9.81 9.14
C TYR A 4 -17.62 -8.98 8.18
N SER A 5 -17.98 -7.77 8.60
CA SER A 5 -18.60 -6.82 7.70
C SER A 5 -17.58 -6.33 6.69
N ARG A 6 -18.06 -5.71 5.60
CA ARG A 6 -17.19 -5.12 4.58
C ARG A 6 -16.25 -4.07 5.19
N GLU A 7 -16.76 -3.25 6.11
CA GLU A 7 -15.99 -2.23 6.78
C GLU A 7 -14.91 -2.85 7.70
N GLN A 8 -15.23 -3.93 8.38
CA GLN A 8 -14.26 -4.64 9.22
C GLN A 8 -13.14 -5.24 8.37
N LEU A 9 -13.48 -5.85 7.23
CA LEU A 9 -12.47 -6.39 6.31
C LEU A 9 -11.59 -5.29 5.75
N ALA A 10 -12.17 -4.16 5.38
CA ALA A 10 -11.42 -3.01 4.88
C ALA A 10 -10.43 -2.50 5.92
N SER A 11 -10.87 -2.40 7.18
CA SER A 11 -10.00 -1.98 8.28
C SER A 11 -8.85 -2.96 8.50
N LEU A 12 -9.13 -4.26 8.43
CA LEU A 12 -8.10 -5.29 8.57
C LEU A 12 -7.06 -5.20 7.45
N ILE A 13 -7.53 -5.04 6.21
CA ILE A 13 -6.63 -4.90 5.06
C ILE A 13 -5.75 -3.66 5.21
N TYR A 14 -6.35 -2.54 5.61
CA TYR A 14 -5.62 -1.31 5.86
C TYR A 14 -4.54 -1.51 6.92
N ILE A 15 -4.87 -2.14 8.04
CA ILE A 15 -3.92 -2.42 9.13
C ILE A 15 -2.79 -3.32 8.64
N VAL A 16 -3.12 -4.39 7.92
CA VAL A 16 -2.13 -5.34 7.41
C VAL A 16 -1.16 -4.65 6.44
N LEU A 17 -1.65 -3.82 5.53
CA LEU A 17 -0.80 -3.09 4.60
C LEU A 17 0.04 -2.04 5.32
N SER A 18 -0.53 -1.37 6.30
CA SER A 18 0.11 -0.23 6.95
C SER A 18 1.11 -0.63 8.03
N LYS A 19 0.95 -1.78 8.67
CA LYS A 19 1.78 -2.17 9.82
C LYS A 19 3.27 -2.30 9.51
N ASN A 20 3.62 -2.53 8.26
CA ASN A 20 5.01 -2.62 7.82
C ASN A 20 5.62 -1.26 7.52
N VAL A 21 4.81 -0.21 7.49
CA VAL A 21 5.21 1.15 7.13
C VAL A 21 5.04 2.10 8.30
N LEU A 22 3.96 1.94 9.05
CA LEU A 22 3.60 2.84 10.14
C LEU A 22 3.57 2.09 11.47
N SER A 23 3.83 2.82 12.56
CA SER A 23 3.57 2.31 13.90
C SER A 23 2.07 2.15 14.13
N LEU A 24 1.68 1.33 15.10
CA LEU A 24 0.28 1.18 15.45
C LEU A 24 -0.33 2.51 15.91
N GLU A 25 0.44 3.33 16.60
CA GLU A 25 0.00 4.67 17.01
C GLU A 25 -0.32 5.54 15.80
N ASN A 26 0.54 5.53 14.79
CA ASN A 26 0.31 6.33 13.57
C ASN A 26 -0.87 5.79 12.75
N ILE A 27 -1.04 4.47 12.71
CA ILE A 27 -2.21 3.87 12.05
C ILE A 27 -3.50 4.34 12.72
N ASP A 28 -3.53 4.32 14.05
CA ASP A 28 -4.71 4.78 14.81
C ASP A 28 -4.99 6.25 14.56
N THR A 29 -3.94 7.08 14.56
CA THR A 29 -4.07 8.51 14.28
C THR A 29 -4.68 8.74 12.91
N LEU A 30 -4.20 8.04 11.88
CA LEU A 30 -4.72 8.18 10.53
C LEU A 30 -6.18 7.73 10.44
N PHE A 31 -6.54 6.64 11.12
CA PHE A 31 -7.92 6.19 11.22
C PHE A 31 -8.83 7.27 11.81
N GLN A 32 -8.39 7.89 12.89
CA GLN A 32 -9.18 8.94 13.54
C GLN A 32 -9.35 10.16 12.65
N MET A 33 -8.30 10.54 11.92
CA MET A 33 -8.39 11.64 10.97
C MET A 33 -9.42 11.36 9.88
N GLN A 34 -9.44 10.13 9.36
CA GLN A 34 -10.41 9.75 8.34
C GLN A 34 -11.84 9.75 8.88
N ARG A 35 -12.05 9.24 10.09
CA ARG A 35 -13.37 9.19 10.71
C ARG A 35 -13.96 10.57 10.97
N ALA A 36 -13.12 11.58 11.12
CA ALA A 36 -13.58 12.95 11.33
C ALA A 36 -14.23 13.56 10.09
N HIS A 37 -13.93 13.01 8.89
CA HIS A 37 -14.32 13.62 7.64
C HIS A 37 -15.15 12.73 6.71
N CYS A 38 -15.18 11.42 6.94
CA CYS A 38 -15.90 10.51 6.06
C CYS A 38 -16.43 9.29 6.81
N THR A 39 -17.40 8.62 6.20
CA THR A 39 -17.92 7.36 6.71
C THR A 39 -16.91 6.24 6.45
N ALA A 40 -17.11 5.10 7.13
CA ALA A 40 -16.28 3.92 6.89
C ALA A 40 -16.37 3.44 5.43
N ALA A 41 -17.55 3.51 4.83
CA ALA A 41 -17.74 3.12 3.43
C ALA A 41 -17.00 4.03 2.48
N GLU A 42 -17.05 5.35 2.71
CA GLU A 42 -16.33 6.34 1.91
C GLU A 42 -14.82 6.16 2.04
N ALA A 43 -14.33 5.92 3.24
CA ALA A 43 -12.92 5.67 3.49
C ALA A 43 -12.44 4.41 2.77
N TYR A 44 -13.26 3.37 2.77
CA TYR A 44 -12.95 2.12 2.07
C TYR A 44 -12.85 2.35 0.56
N ASP A 45 -13.83 3.03 -0.02
CA ASP A 45 -13.83 3.31 -1.45
C ASP A 45 -12.62 4.15 -1.85
N TYR A 46 -12.29 5.15 -1.06
CA TYR A 46 -11.11 5.98 -1.31
C TYR A 46 -9.82 5.16 -1.21
N PHE A 47 -9.72 4.29 -0.22
CA PHE A 47 -8.56 3.40 -0.06
C PHE A 47 -8.40 2.49 -1.28
N CYS A 48 -9.48 1.88 -1.75
CA CYS A 48 -9.45 1.02 -2.94
C CYS A 48 -9.02 1.79 -4.18
N ASP A 49 -9.54 3.00 -4.37
CA ASP A 49 -9.17 3.85 -5.51
C ASP A 49 -7.69 4.19 -5.48
N GLU A 50 -7.15 4.48 -4.31
CA GLU A 50 -5.73 4.80 -4.16
C GLU A 50 -4.85 3.58 -4.46
N VAL A 51 -5.24 2.40 -4.00
CA VAL A 51 -4.50 1.16 -4.30
C VAL A 51 -4.53 0.88 -5.79
N GLU A 52 -5.69 1.00 -6.43
CA GLU A 52 -5.84 0.78 -7.87
C GLU A 52 -5.03 1.78 -8.69
N ASN A 53 -4.84 2.99 -8.18
CA ASN A 53 -4.04 4.01 -8.83
C ASN A 53 -2.53 3.76 -8.66
N CYS A 54 -2.11 3.39 -7.46
CA CYS A 54 -0.69 3.24 -7.13
C CYS A 54 -0.09 1.92 -7.61
N LEU A 55 -0.85 0.82 -7.51
CA LEU A 55 -0.35 -0.53 -7.77
C LEU A 55 0.16 -0.70 -9.21
N PRO A 56 -0.61 -0.36 -10.25
CA PRO A 56 -0.12 -0.52 -11.62
C PRO A 56 1.09 0.35 -11.92
N TYR A 57 1.14 1.55 -11.35
CA TYR A 57 2.26 2.46 -11.54
C TYR A 57 3.55 1.89 -10.96
N ILE A 58 3.50 1.45 -9.70
CA ILE A 58 4.68 0.94 -9.01
C ILE A 58 5.17 -0.37 -9.62
N PHE A 59 4.25 -1.24 -10.05
CA PHE A 59 4.61 -2.50 -10.70
C PHE A 59 4.97 -2.35 -12.18
N GLY A 60 4.93 -1.13 -12.71
CA GLY A 60 5.37 -0.86 -14.09
C GLY A 60 4.33 -1.13 -15.16
N ALA A 61 3.08 -1.44 -14.78
CA ALA A 61 2.00 -1.66 -15.75
C ALA A 61 1.39 -0.36 -16.26
N SER A 62 1.59 0.74 -15.54
CA SER A 62 1.17 2.08 -15.95
C SER A 62 2.34 3.05 -15.85
N ARG A 63 2.42 3.99 -16.77
CA ARG A 63 3.48 5.02 -16.78
C ARG A 63 3.11 6.25 -15.99
N THR A 64 1.86 6.35 -15.56
CA THR A 64 1.34 7.54 -14.88
C THR A 64 0.60 7.14 -13.62
N ILE A 65 0.60 8.06 -12.67
CA ILE A 65 -0.16 7.97 -11.44
C ILE A 65 -0.91 9.29 -11.27
N CYS A 66 -2.17 9.21 -10.83
CA CYS A 66 -2.92 10.43 -10.55
C CYS A 66 -2.30 11.14 -9.35
N GLY A 67 -1.90 12.39 -9.56
CA GLY A 67 -1.39 13.23 -8.48
C GLY A 67 -2.50 13.60 -7.51
N LEU A 68 -2.12 13.96 -6.29
CA LEU A 68 -3.04 14.54 -5.33
C LEU A 68 -3.20 16.04 -5.63
N ASP A 69 -4.41 16.55 -5.38
CA ASP A 69 -4.66 17.98 -5.40
C ASP A 69 -3.69 18.65 -4.42
N PRO A 70 -3.05 19.78 -4.78
CA PRO A 70 -2.19 20.53 -3.85
C PRO A 70 -2.90 20.92 -2.56
N ASP A 71 -4.22 21.11 -2.61
CA ASP A 71 -5.05 21.45 -1.46
C ASP A 71 -5.70 20.23 -0.80
N ALA A 72 -5.26 19.03 -1.14
CA ALA A 72 -5.80 17.81 -0.54
C ALA A 72 -5.60 17.82 0.98
N ALA A 73 -6.60 17.29 1.70
CA ALA A 73 -6.55 17.20 3.14
C ALA A 73 -5.38 16.30 3.60
N ASP A 74 -4.89 16.55 4.81
CA ASP A 74 -3.74 15.83 5.36
C ASP A 74 -3.97 14.32 5.40
N GLU A 75 -5.17 13.86 5.78
CA GLU A 75 -5.47 12.42 5.82
C GLU A 75 -5.34 11.78 4.46
N LYS A 76 -5.64 12.49 3.37
CA LYS A 76 -5.46 11.96 2.00
C LYS A 76 -3.99 11.86 1.62
N ARG A 77 -3.19 12.86 2.02
CA ARG A 77 -1.74 12.84 1.77
C ARG A 77 -1.07 11.72 2.53
N LEU A 78 -1.44 11.55 3.80
CA LEU A 78 -0.88 10.50 4.65
C LEU A 78 -1.28 9.12 4.15
N LEU A 79 -2.51 8.96 3.71
CA LEU A 79 -2.99 7.70 3.14
C LEU A 79 -2.26 7.37 1.84
N ARG A 80 -2.13 8.34 0.93
CA ARG A 80 -1.37 8.14 -0.32
C ARG A 80 0.06 7.72 -0.01
N GLY A 81 0.74 8.40 0.89
CA GLY A 81 2.10 8.06 1.27
C GLY A 81 2.22 6.66 1.84
N THR A 82 1.26 6.29 2.70
CA THR A 82 1.22 4.94 3.29
C THR A 82 1.03 3.87 2.22
N ILE A 83 0.10 4.08 1.30
CA ILE A 83 -0.17 3.11 0.23
C ILE A 83 1.02 2.99 -0.70
N VAL A 84 1.62 4.09 -1.10
CA VAL A 84 2.81 4.08 -1.97
C VAL A 84 3.94 3.31 -1.30
N ALA A 85 4.20 3.56 -0.03
CA ALA A 85 5.25 2.87 0.71
C ALA A 85 4.96 1.37 0.86
N ALA A 86 3.71 1.02 1.19
CA ALA A 86 3.31 -0.38 1.33
C ALA A 86 3.40 -1.15 0.01
N VAL A 87 2.93 -0.54 -1.09
CA VAL A 87 2.98 -1.17 -2.41
C VAL A 87 4.42 -1.29 -2.89
N ASN A 88 5.27 -0.29 -2.64
CA ASN A 88 6.70 -0.39 -2.93
C ASN A 88 7.36 -1.55 -2.19
N LYS A 89 7.01 -1.72 -0.91
CA LYS A 89 7.54 -2.86 -0.15
C LYS A 89 7.10 -4.18 -0.76
N MET A 90 5.83 -4.30 -1.12
CA MET A 90 5.31 -5.50 -1.79
C MET A 90 6.07 -5.77 -3.10
N TYR A 91 6.28 -4.73 -3.89
CA TYR A 91 7.03 -4.83 -5.15
C TYR A 91 8.44 -5.33 -4.90
N LEU A 92 9.15 -4.76 -3.93
CA LEU A 92 10.50 -5.18 -3.59
C LEU A 92 10.54 -6.63 -3.10
N ASP A 93 9.59 -7.02 -2.24
CA ASP A 93 9.51 -8.40 -1.76
C ASP A 93 9.29 -9.37 -2.93
N CYS A 94 8.43 -9.02 -3.88
CA CYS A 94 8.20 -9.82 -5.08
C CYS A 94 9.46 -9.93 -5.93
N CYS A 95 10.19 -8.83 -6.11
CA CYS A 95 11.44 -8.82 -6.87
C CYS A 95 12.48 -9.73 -6.23
N PHE A 96 12.64 -9.65 -4.91
CA PHE A 96 13.62 -10.47 -4.21
C PHE A 96 13.27 -11.95 -4.23
N VAL A 97 11.97 -12.29 -4.13
CA VAL A 97 11.53 -13.68 -4.27
C VAL A 97 11.85 -14.20 -5.67
N ALA A 98 11.54 -13.42 -6.71
CA ALA A 98 11.83 -13.81 -8.09
C ALA A 98 13.33 -13.98 -8.32
N MET A 99 14.14 -13.05 -7.80
CA MET A 99 15.59 -13.12 -7.93
C MET A 99 16.18 -14.37 -7.25
N ARG A 100 15.65 -14.73 -6.07
CA ARG A 100 16.11 -15.93 -5.38
C ARG A 100 15.77 -17.19 -6.14
N GLN A 101 14.59 -17.23 -6.80
CA GLN A 101 14.22 -18.36 -7.64
C GLN A 101 15.10 -18.47 -8.88
N GLU A 102 15.46 -17.33 -9.48
CA GLU A 102 16.34 -17.29 -10.65
C GLU A 102 17.81 -17.43 -10.30
N GLU A 103 18.19 -17.20 -9.07
CA GLU A 103 19.58 -17.31 -8.61
C GLU A 103 20.16 -18.71 -8.91
N ALA A 104 19.34 -19.73 -8.80
CA ALA A 104 19.76 -21.09 -9.15
C ALA A 104 20.07 -21.22 -10.64
N LEU A 105 19.50 -20.35 -11.49
CA LEU A 105 19.70 -20.35 -12.94
C LEU A 105 20.81 -19.42 -13.37
N TRP A 106 21.09 -18.36 -12.58
CA TRP A 106 22.06 -17.33 -12.94
C TRP A 106 23.14 -17.07 -11.86
N PRO A 107 23.72 -18.09 -11.29
CA PRO A 107 24.68 -17.89 -10.21
C PRO A 107 25.89 -17.07 -10.65
N GLY A 108 26.32 -17.24 -11.90
CA GLY A 108 27.47 -16.50 -12.44
C GLY A 108 27.23 -15.01 -12.55
N ILE A 109 26.02 -14.61 -12.95
CA ILE A 109 25.65 -13.20 -13.11
C ILE A 109 25.64 -12.51 -11.74
N LEU A 110 25.06 -13.15 -10.73
CA LEU A 110 25.00 -12.59 -9.37
C LEU A 110 26.40 -12.52 -8.76
N GLY A 111 27.23 -13.51 -9.01
CA GLY A 111 28.62 -13.49 -8.56
C GLY A 111 29.42 -12.34 -9.13
N ASP A 112 29.15 -11.96 -10.39
CA ASP A 112 29.84 -10.87 -11.04
C ASP A 112 29.45 -9.49 -10.48
N LEU A 113 28.33 -9.39 -9.79
CA LEU A 113 27.87 -8.14 -9.16
C LEU A 113 28.45 -7.92 -7.77
N GLU A 114 29.01 -8.94 -7.19
CA GLU A 114 29.68 -8.87 -5.91
C GLU A 114 31.16 -8.49 -6.12
#